data_84e91edaf3b6c9263e16008b9ce4526d
#
_entry.id   84e91edaf3b6c9263e16008b9ce4526d
#
_cell.length_a   1.000
_cell.length_b   1.000
_cell.length_c   1.000
_cell.angle_alpha   90.00
_cell.angle_beta   90.00
_cell.angle_gamma   90.00
#
_symmetry.space_group_name_H-M   'P 1'
#
loop_
_entity.id
_entity.type
_entity.pdbx_description
1 polymer ?
#
loop_
_entity_poly.entity_id
_entity_poly.type
_entity_poly.pdbx_seq_one_letter_code
_entity_poly.pdbx_strand_id
1 'polypeptide(L)'
;MSNEPRAITLRPVSAADEAFLYEVYAGTRGEELAAWGWDERQQEMFLKMQLRARDQSHPMYYQGIDDRIILSADAPVGRLIVGRTPEEIRLIDISLLPRHRNAGIGTSVIKLLFAEADETERTIRLQVEKTNARARRLYERTGFSLTGENQTHIQMERKSRTRG
;
A
#
# COMPACT_ATOMS: atom_id res chain seq x y z
N MET A 1 -18.16 -0.84 25.54
CA MET A 1 -16.98 -0.99 24.68
C MET A 1 -16.85 0.24 23.83
N SER A 2 -15.79 1.00 24.05
CA SER A 2 -15.53 2.15 23.22
C SER A 2 -15.05 1.69 21.84
N ASN A 3 -15.75 2.08 20.80
CA ASN A 3 -15.35 1.90 19.41
C ASN A 3 -14.36 3.00 18.99
N GLU A 4 -13.40 3.30 19.87
CA GLU A 4 -12.37 4.25 19.51
C GLU A 4 -11.48 3.63 18.44
N PRO A 5 -11.24 4.36 17.33
CA PRO A 5 -10.33 3.88 16.32
C PRO A 5 -8.94 3.69 16.94
N ARG A 6 -8.39 2.50 16.82
CA ARG A 6 -7.03 2.24 17.29
C ARG A 6 -6.07 3.21 16.60
N ALA A 7 -5.16 3.77 17.37
CA ALA A 7 -4.17 4.70 16.84
C ALA A 7 -3.33 4.03 15.76
N ILE A 8 -3.34 4.61 14.56
CA ILE A 8 -2.52 4.17 13.44
C ILE A 8 -1.27 5.04 13.40
N THR A 9 -0.10 4.39 13.45
CA THR A 9 1.18 5.06 13.34
C THR A 9 2.03 4.38 12.28
N LEU A 10 3.09 5.05 11.87
CA LEU A 10 4.02 4.58 10.83
C LEU A 10 5.43 4.63 11.40
N ARG A 11 6.24 3.60 11.11
CA ARG A 11 7.67 3.64 11.42
C ARG A 11 8.49 3.14 10.23
N PRO A 12 9.74 3.58 10.09
CA PRO A 12 10.59 3.08 9.01
C PRO A 12 10.77 1.57 9.07
N VAL A 13 10.86 0.95 7.89
CA VAL A 13 11.24 -0.46 7.76
C VAL A 13 12.70 -0.63 8.16
N SER A 14 13.02 -1.73 8.83
CA SER A 14 14.38 -2.11 9.18
C SER A 14 14.69 -3.53 8.74
N ALA A 15 15.94 -3.94 8.84
CA ALA A 15 16.36 -5.29 8.48
C ALA A 15 15.64 -6.37 9.32
N ALA A 16 15.21 -6.03 10.52
CA ALA A 16 14.49 -6.96 11.41
C ALA A 16 13.07 -7.26 10.92
N ASP A 17 12.57 -6.51 9.94
CA ASP A 17 11.18 -6.65 9.45
C ASP A 17 11.04 -7.65 8.28
N GLU A 18 12.11 -8.30 7.84
CA GLU A 18 12.10 -9.16 6.66
C GLU A 18 10.99 -10.23 6.71
N ALA A 19 10.87 -10.93 7.81
CA ALA A 19 9.87 -11.99 7.97
C ALA A 19 8.44 -11.41 7.93
N PHE A 20 8.23 -10.25 8.56
CA PHE A 20 6.94 -9.57 8.54
C PHE A 20 6.57 -9.10 7.14
N LEU A 21 7.51 -8.50 6.41
CA LEU A 21 7.27 -8.03 5.04
C LEU A 21 6.92 -9.20 4.11
N TYR A 22 7.57 -10.34 4.30
CA TYR A 22 7.22 -11.55 3.55
C TYR A 22 5.80 -11.99 3.87
N GLU A 23 5.41 -12.02 5.15
CA GLU A 23 4.06 -12.40 5.58
C GLU A 23 2.99 -11.50 4.94
N VAL A 24 3.23 -10.19 4.92
CA VAL A 24 2.32 -9.22 4.29
C VAL A 24 2.17 -9.50 2.79
N TYR A 25 3.29 -9.70 2.10
CA TYR A 25 3.29 -9.97 0.67
C TYR A 25 2.59 -11.29 0.34
N ALA A 26 2.90 -12.34 1.09
CA ALA A 26 2.26 -13.64 0.92
C ALA A 26 0.74 -13.57 1.11
N GLY A 27 0.28 -12.73 2.03
CA GLY A 27 -1.15 -12.52 2.26
C GLY A 27 -1.86 -11.86 1.07
N THR A 28 -1.14 -11.13 0.21
CA THR A 28 -1.74 -10.52 -0.99
C THR A 28 -1.82 -11.49 -2.16
N ARG A 29 -1.04 -12.58 -2.16
CA ARG A 29 -0.92 -13.48 -3.30
C ARG A 29 -1.21 -14.94 -3.00
N GLY A 30 -1.42 -15.29 -1.75
CA GLY A 30 -1.58 -16.69 -1.34
C GLY A 30 -2.72 -17.44 -2.02
N GLU A 31 -3.86 -16.81 -2.19
CA GLU A 31 -5.02 -17.42 -2.84
C GLU A 31 -4.75 -17.75 -4.30
N GLU A 32 -4.10 -16.85 -5.02
CA GLU A 32 -3.73 -17.03 -6.42
C GLU A 32 -2.79 -18.22 -6.60
N LEU A 33 -1.77 -18.32 -5.74
CA LEU A 33 -0.79 -19.40 -5.82
C LEU A 33 -1.36 -20.74 -5.38
N ALA A 34 -2.26 -20.75 -4.41
CA ALA A 34 -2.95 -21.97 -4.00
C ALA A 34 -3.75 -22.57 -5.15
N ALA A 35 -4.34 -21.72 -6.00
CA ALA A 35 -5.08 -22.16 -7.19
C ALA A 35 -4.18 -22.84 -8.23
N TRP A 36 -2.86 -22.61 -8.20
CA TRP A 36 -1.90 -23.24 -9.12
C TRP A 36 -1.48 -24.63 -8.66
N GLY A 37 -1.93 -25.08 -7.48
CA GLY A 37 -1.62 -26.42 -6.97
C GLY A 37 -0.20 -26.57 -6.43
N TRP A 38 0.48 -25.48 -6.16
CA TRP A 38 1.82 -25.51 -5.60
C TRP A 38 1.78 -25.80 -4.09
N ASP A 39 2.79 -26.56 -3.60
CA ASP A 39 2.92 -26.76 -2.15
C ASP A 39 3.49 -25.50 -1.47
N GLU A 40 3.45 -25.48 -0.13
CA GLU A 40 3.88 -24.32 0.64
C GLU A 40 5.33 -23.91 0.37
N ARG A 41 6.22 -24.89 0.18
CA ARG A 41 7.63 -24.60 -0.07
C ARG A 41 7.84 -23.96 -1.43
N GLN A 42 7.15 -24.45 -2.47
CA GLN A 42 7.19 -23.87 -3.81
C GLN A 42 6.65 -22.44 -3.80
N GLN A 43 5.54 -22.22 -3.10
CA GLN A 43 4.94 -20.89 -2.95
C GLN A 43 5.91 -19.94 -2.24
N GLU A 44 6.53 -20.39 -1.16
CA GLU A 44 7.48 -19.58 -0.39
C GLU A 44 8.67 -19.14 -1.22
N MET A 45 9.29 -20.07 -1.95
CA MET A 45 10.44 -19.76 -2.80
C MET A 45 10.09 -18.75 -3.89
N PHE A 46 8.95 -18.95 -4.53
CA PHE A 46 8.48 -18.06 -5.60
C PHE A 46 8.17 -16.66 -5.08
N LEU A 47 7.44 -16.58 -3.97
CA LEU A 47 7.05 -15.30 -3.37
C LEU A 47 8.25 -14.51 -2.88
N LYS A 48 9.23 -15.18 -2.27
CA LYS A 48 10.46 -14.51 -1.82
C LYS A 48 11.25 -13.94 -3.00
N MET A 49 11.31 -14.69 -4.09
CA MET A 49 11.97 -14.22 -5.31
C MET A 49 11.26 -13.02 -5.91
N GLN A 50 9.92 -13.07 -5.99
CA GLN A 50 9.12 -11.95 -6.52
C GLN A 50 9.23 -10.71 -5.64
N LEU A 51 9.20 -10.87 -4.33
CA LEU A 51 9.31 -9.75 -3.39
C LEU A 51 10.65 -9.04 -3.54
N ARG A 52 11.74 -9.81 -3.64
CA ARG A 52 13.08 -9.24 -3.87
C ARG A 52 13.13 -8.48 -5.19
N ALA A 53 12.62 -9.06 -6.28
CA ALA A 53 12.59 -8.42 -7.58
C ALA A 53 11.78 -7.13 -7.55
N ARG A 54 10.63 -7.14 -6.90
CA ARG A 54 9.78 -5.97 -6.73
C ARG A 54 10.49 -4.87 -5.95
N ASP A 55 11.10 -5.20 -4.83
CA ASP A 55 11.78 -4.23 -3.99
C ASP A 55 13.00 -3.61 -4.68
N GLN A 56 13.66 -4.36 -5.58
CA GLN A 56 14.77 -3.86 -6.37
C GLN A 56 14.33 -3.03 -7.57
N SER A 57 13.08 -3.17 -8.02
CA SER A 57 12.56 -2.50 -9.21
C SER A 57 11.86 -1.18 -8.92
N HIS A 58 11.86 -0.70 -7.68
CA HIS A 58 11.25 0.58 -7.35
C HIS A 58 11.90 1.70 -8.16
N PRO A 59 11.09 2.58 -8.78
CA PRO A 59 11.61 3.58 -9.71
C PRO A 59 12.65 4.49 -9.07
N MET A 60 13.79 4.66 -9.75
CA MET A 60 14.86 5.56 -9.33
C MET A 60 14.50 7.05 -9.53
N TYR A 61 13.27 7.32 -9.99
CA TYR A 61 12.77 8.70 -10.17
C TYR A 61 12.55 9.45 -8.87
N TYR A 62 12.34 8.70 -7.78
CA TYR A 62 12.05 9.31 -6.48
C TYR A 62 13.34 9.38 -5.68
N GLN A 63 13.60 10.54 -5.12
CA GLN A 63 14.77 10.74 -4.24
C GLN A 63 14.50 10.05 -2.90
N GLY A 64 14.70 8.74 -2.90
CA GLY A 64 14.40 7.94 -1.73
C GLY A 64 12.94 7.49 -1.69
N ILE A 65 12.77 6.20 -1.55
CA ILE A 65 11.47 5.58 -1.32
C ILE A 65 11.22 5.58 0.18
N ASP A 66 10.05 6.07 0.59
CA ASP A 66 9.63 6.04 1.99
C ASP A 66 8.88 4.73 2.23
N ASP A 67 9.54 3.80 2.89
CA ASP A 67 9.06 2.44 3.15
C ASP A 67 8.79 2.28 4.64
N ARG A 68 7.53 2.10 5.00
CA ARG A 68 7.05 2.13 6.38
C ARG A 68 6.28 0.88 6.76
N ILE A 69 6.41 0.50 8.04
CA ILE A 69 5.52 -0.45 8.67
C ILE A 69 4.32 0.32 9.22
N ILE A 70 3.12 -0.19 8.94
CA ILE A 70 1.88 0.33 9.52
C ILE A 70 1.66 -0.34 10.85
N LEU A 71 1.49 0.45 11.91
CA LEU A 71 1.23 -0.04 13.26
C LEU A 71 -0.19 0.32 13.67
N SER A 72 -0.88 -0.62 14.28
CA SER A 72 -2.17 -0.40 14.92
C SER A 72 -2.03 -0.74 16.40
N ALA A 73 -2.18 0.24 17.28
CA ALA A 73 -1.93 0.09 18.72
C ALA A 73 -0.56 -0.58 18.97
N ASP A 74 0.47 -0.08 18.27
CA ASP A 74 1.87 -0.53 18.35
C ASP A 74 2.14 -1.93 17.78
N ALA A 75 1.14 -2.60 17.21
CA ALA A 75 1.32 -3.90 16.57
C ALA A 75 1.47 -3.75 15.05
N PRO A 76 2.46 -4.40 14.42
CA PRO A 76 2.60 -4.35 12.96
C PRO A 76 1.41 -5.00 12.25
N VAL A 77 0.81 -4.29 11.30
CA VAL A 77 -0.38 -4.77 10.59
C VAL A 77 -0.24 -4.68 9.06
N GLY A 78 0.74 -3.93 8.56
CA GLY A 78 0.90 -3.77 7.11
C GLY A 78 2.12 -2.97 6.72
N ARG A 79 2.19 -2.65 5.43
CA ARG A 79 3.30 -1.93 4.80
C ARG A 79 2.76 -0.79 3.95
N LEU A 80 3.45 0.34 3.99
CA LEU A 80 3.16 1.50 3.15
C LEU A 80 4.43 1.91 2.43
N ILE A 81 4.37 2.02 1.10
CA ILE A 81 5.49 2.50 0.29
C ILE A 81 5.04 3.72 -0.49
N VAL A 82 5.77 4.82 -0.34
CA VAL A 82 5.44 6.11 -0.94
C VAL A 82 6.68 6.70 -1.60
N GLY A 83 6.52 7.25 -2.79
CA GLY A 83 7.53 8.06 -3.44
C GLY A 83 7.07 9.52 -3.48
N ARG A 84 8.02 10.46 -3.38
CA ARG A 84 7.69 11.89 -3.39
C ARG A 84 8.55 12.64 -4.38
N THR A 85 7.91 13.56 -5.09
CA THR A 85 8.56 14.60 -5.89
C THR A 85 8.03 15.96 -5.43
N PRO A 86 8.58 17.09 -5.90
CA PRO A 86 8.01 18.39 -5.54
C PRO A 86 6.53 18.56 -5.94
N GLU A 87 6.06 17.85 -6.97
CA GLU A 87 4.71 18.03 -7.51
C GLU A 87 3.73 16.95 -7.07
N GLU A 88 4.21 15.74 -6.71
CA GLU A 88 3.31 14.63 -6.44
C GLU A 88 3.76 13.75 -5.27
N ILE A 89 2.78 13.09 -4.68
CA ILE A 89 2.98 11.97 -3.79
C ILE A 89 2.51 10.72 -4.56
N ARG A 90 3.40 9.75 -4.76
CA ARG A 90 3.06 8.49 -5.41
C ARG A 90 2.81 7.43 -4.35
N LEU A 91 1.57 6.94 -4.26
CA LEU A 91 1.27 5.77 -3.43
C LEU A 91 1.68 4.52 -4.22
N ILE A 92 2.82 3.94 -3.85
CA ILE A 92 3.38 2.78 -4.56
C ILE A 92 2.73 1.49 -4.08
N ASP A 93 2.57 1.34 -2.77
CA ASP A 93 1.95 0.16 -2.19
C ASP A 93 1.34 0.46 -0.83
N ILE A 94 0.17 -0.10 -0.58
CA ILE A 94 -0.44 -0.20 0.74
C ILE A 94 -0.98 -1.61 0.87
N SER A 95 -0.43 -2.38 1.79
CA SER A 95 -0.79 -3.78 1.99
C SER A 95 -1.01 -4.07 3.47
N LEU A 96 -2.07 -4.78 3.78
CA LEU A 96 -2.40 -5.19 5.15
C LEU A 96 -2.42 -6.70 5.24
N LEU A 97 -2.05 -7.23 6.40
CA LEU A 97 -2.28 -8.63 6.70
C LEU A 97 -3.78 -8.94 6.57
N PRO A 98 -4.16 -10.11 6.02
CA PRO A 98 -5.58 -10.42 5.82
C PRO A 98 -6.46 -10.24 7.04
N ARG A 99 -5.97 -10.63 8.23
CA ARG A 99 -6.72 -10.52 9.49
C ARG A 99 -6.98 -9.08 9.94
N HIS A 100 -6.28 -8.12 9.35
CA HIS A 100 -6.43 -6.70 9.68
C HIS A 100 -7.17 -5.89 8.60
N ARG A 101 -7.65 -6.57 7.56
CA ARG A 101 -8.44 -5.91 6.52
C ARG A 101 -9.86 -5.62 7.00
N ASN A 102 -10.54 -4.68 6.34
CA ASN A 102 -11.93 -4.30 6.63
C ASN A 102 -12.15 -3.72 8.03
N ALA A 103 -11.08 -3.19 8.64
CA ALA A 103 -11.13 -2.56 9.97
C ALA A 103 -10.87 -1.04 9.91
N GLY A 104 -10.87 -0.45 8.70
CA GLY A 104 -10.66 0.99 8.53
C GLY A 104 -9.20 1.44 8.55
N ILE A 105 -8.24 0.52 8.66
CA ILE A 105 -6.82 0.85 8.73
C ILE A 105 -6.33 1.50 7.44
N GLY A 106 -6.66 0.90 6.28
CA GLY A 106 -6.29 1.46 4.98
C GLY A 106 -6.83 2.87 4.78
N THR A 107 -8.07 3.09 5.16
CA THR A 107 -8.69 4.42 5.11
C THR A 107 -7.94 5.42 5.99
N SER A 108 -7.56 5.02 7.20
CA SER A 108 -6.81 5.87 8.12
C SER A 108 -5.45 6.27 7.54
N VAL A 109 -4.72 5.31 6.94
CA VAL A 109 -3.42 5.57 6.31
C VAL A 109 -3.58 6.53 5.12
N ILE A 110 -4.59 6.32 4.29
CA ILE A 110 -4.86 7.19 3.13
C ILE A 110 -5.18 8.61 3.60
N LYS A 111 -5.93 8.77 4.69
CA LYS A 111 -6.23 10.09 5.24
C LYS A 111 -4.99 10.83 5.73
N LEU A 112 -4.00 10.10 6.27
CA LEU A 112 -2.71 10.71 6.62
C LEU A 112 -2.01 11.27 5.37
N LEU A 113 -2.03 10.54 4.26
CA LEU A 113 -1.48 11.02 3.00
C LEU A 113 -2.25 12.20 2.44
N PHE A 114 -3.58 12.21 2.58
CA PHE A 114 -4.41 13.33 2.16
C PHE A 114 -4.05 14.61 2.92
N ALA A 115 -3.84 14.50 4.23
CA ALA A 115 -3.44 15.64 5.05
C ALA A 115 -2.09 16.21 4.59
N GLU A 116 -1.12 15.35 4.31
CA GLU A 116 0.17 15.77 3.77
C GLU A 116 0.02 16.42 2.40
N ALA A 117 -0.76 15.83 1.52
CA ALA A 117 -0.99 16.36 0.18
C ALA A 117 -1.64 17.75 0.21
N ASP A 118 -2.62 17.93 1.08
CA ASP A 118 -3.31 19.22 1.21
C ASP A 118 -2.38 20.29 1.80
N GLU A 119 -1.57 19.92 2.78
CA GLU A 119 -0.61 20.82 3.40
C GLU A 119 0.50 21.25 2.44
N THR A 120 0.96 20.33 1.58
CA THR A 120 2.07 20.56 0.66
C THR A 120 1.63 20.89 -0.76
N GLU A 121 0.33 20.98 -1.01
CA GLU A 121 -0.27 21.27 -2.32
C GLU A 121 0.20 20.30 -3.41
N ARG A 122 0.23 19.00 -3.08
CA ARG A 122 0.61 17.95 -4.02
C ARG A 122 -0.59 17.08 -4.41
N THR A 123 -0.53 16.54 -5.62
CA THR A 123 -1.48 15.53 -6.07
C THR A 123 -0.97 14.14 -5.65
N ILE A 124 -1.86 13.29 -5.16
CA ILE A 124 -1.53 11.89 -4.90
C ILE A 124 -1.92 11.08 -6.13
N ARG A 125 -0.99 10.27 -6.64
CA ARG A 125 -1.21 9.39 -7.78
C ARG A 125 -0.89 7.95 -7.43
N LEU A 126 -1.61 7.03 -8.05
CA LEU A 126 -1.39 5.60 -7.88
C LEU A 126 -1.76 4.82 -9.13
N GLN A 127 -1.26 3.59 -9.21
CA GLN A 127 -1.74 2.58 -10.13
C GLN A 127 -2.29 1.41 -9.34
N VAL A 128 -3.37 0.81 -9.82
CA VAL A 128 -3.94 -0.40 -9.22
C VAL A 128 -4.24 -1.40 -10.32
N GLU A 129 -3.90 -2.67 -10.07
CA GLU A 129 -4.22 -3.74 -11.00
C GLU A 129 -5.73 -3.86 -11.19
N LYS A 130 -6.18 -4.04 -12.44
CA LYS A 130 -7.61 -4.19 -12.76
C LYS A 130 -8.26 -5.34 -12.00
N THR A 131 -7.48 -6.38 -11.69
CA THR A 131 -7.93 -7.54 -10.95
C THR A 131 -8.04 -7.29 -9.44
N ASN A 132 -7.49 -6.20 -8.94
CA ASN A 132 -7.50 -5.88 -7.51
C ASN A 132 -8.72 -5.00 -7.17
N ALA A 133 -9.90 -5.61 -7.20
CA ALA A 133 -11.17 -4.91 -6.96
C ALA A 133 -11.25 -4.33 -5.54
N ARG A 134 -10.65 -5.00 -4.55
CA ARG A 134 -10.65 -4.54 -3.16
C ARG A 134 -9.93 -3.20 -3.02
N ALA A 135 -8.71 -3.10 -3.55
CA ALA A 135 -7.93 -1.87 -3.49
C ALA A 135 -8.63 -0.76 -4.27
N ARG A 136 -9.15 -1.07 -5.47
CA ARG A 136 -9.88 -0.09 -6.28
C ARG A 136 -11.06 0.51 -5.50
N ARG A 137 -11.86 -0.32 -4.85
CA ARG A 137 -13.00 0.15 -4.05
C ARG A 137 -12.55 1.06 -2.90
N LEU A 138 -11.45 0.70 -2.24
CA LEU A 138 -10.87 1.53 -1.18
C LEU A 138 -10.50 2.92 -1.71
N TYR A 139 -9.84 2.98 -2.85
CA TYR A 139 -9.41 4.25 -3.44
C TYR A 139 -10.60 5.08 -3.90
N GLU A 140 -11.55 4.48 -4.59
CA GLU A 140 -12.78 5.18 -5.03
C GLU A 140 -13.55 5.73 -3.82
N ARG A 141 -13.72 4.92 -2.80
CA ARG A 141 -14.46 5.31 -1.58
C ARG A 141 -13.80 6.46 -0.83
N THR A 142 -12.47 6.52 -0.84
CA THR A 142 -11.73 7.56 -0.12
C THR A 142 -11.59 8.87 -0.89
N GLY A 143 -11.80 8.88 -2.20
CA GLY A 143 -11.82 10.11 -2.98
C GLY A 143 -10.87 10.18 -4.17
N PHE A 144 -10.28 9.05 -4.57
CA PHE A 144 -9.49 9.00 -5.80
C PHE A 144 -10.40 8.92 -7.03
N SER A 145 -9.98 9.56 -8.11
CA SER A 145 -10.68 9.57 -9.39
C SER A 145 -9.85 8.84 -10.45
N LEU A 146 -10.53 8.14 -11.35
CA LEU A 146 -9.90 7.46 -12.49
C LEU A 146 -9.34 8.51 -13.46
N THR A 147 -8.07 8.38 -13.84
CA THR A 147 -7.43 9.29 -14.80
C THR A 147 -6.97 8.60 -16.08
N GLY A 148 -6.82 7.28 -16.06
CA GLY A 148 -6.39 6.54 -17.23
C GLY A 148 -6.34 5.05 -16.94
N GLU A 149 -6.02 4.28 -17.96
CA GLU A 149 -5.83 2.85 -17.83
C GLU A 149 -4.96 2.31 -18.96
N ASN A 150 -4.34 1.17 -18.70
CA ASN A 150 -3.70 0.36 -19.72
C ASN A 150 -4.31 -1.05 -19.68
N GLN A 151 -3.64 -2.05 -20.28
CA GLN A 151 -4.18 -3.41 -20.33
C GLN A 151 -4.32 -4.06 -18.95
N THR A 152 -3.47 -3.71 -18.00
CA THR A 152 -3.37 -4.39 -16.71
C THR A 152 -3.71 -3.52 -15.51
N HIS A 153 -3.55 -2.20 -15.63
CA HIS A 153 -3.67 -1.27 -14.50
C HIS A 153 -4.62 -0.12 -14.78
N ILE A 154 -5.18 0.40 -13.71
CA ILE A 154 -5.95 1.64 -13.69
C ILE A 154 -5.12 2.69 -12.99
N GLN A 155 -5.09 3.90 -13.54
CA GLN A 155 -4.43 5.06 -12.94
C GLN A 155 -5.45 5.91 -12.23
N MET A 156 -5.14 6.32 -11.02
CA MET A 156 -6.03 7.15 -10.21
C MET A 156 -5.27 8.30 -9.57
N GLU A 157 -5.97 9.39 -9.29
CA GLU A 157 -5.39 10.53 -8.60
C GLU A 157 -6.37 11.20 -7.66
N ARG A 158 -5.81 11.92 -6.70
CA ARG A 158 -6.56 12.81 -5.82
C ARG A 158 -5.79 14.12 -5.72
N LYS A 159 -6.37 15.19 -6.25
CA LYS A 159 -5.75 16.51 -6.22
C LYS A 159 -5.83 17.09 -4.81
N SER A 160 -4.85 17.90 -4.44
CA SER A 160 -4.89 18.61 -3.17
C SER A 160 -6.12 19.52 -3.11
N ARG A 161 -6.70 19.61 -1.92
CA ARG A 161 -7.77 20.55 -1.65
C ARG A 161 -7.13 21.84 -1.17
N THR A 162 -7.13 22.84 -2.05
CA THR A 162 -6.68 24.17 -1.67
C THR A 162 -7.69 24.76 -0.70
N ARG A 163 -7.19 25.24 0.43
CA ARG A 163 -8.02 26.03 1.32
C ARG A 163 -8.26 27.37 0.66
N GLY A 164 -9.45 27.53 0.12
CA GLY A 164 -9.91 28.82 -0.35
C GLY A 164 -10.32 29.69 0.81
#